data_bfa2405960405ee5f2f66318901d150e
#
_entry.id   bfa2405960405ee5f2f66318901d150e
#
_cell.length_a   1.000
_cell.length_b   1.000
_cell.length_c   1.000
_cell.angle_alpha   90.00
_cell.angle_beta   90.00
_cell.angle_gamma   90.00
#
_symmetry.space_group_name_H-M   'P 1'
#
loop_
_entity.id
_entity.type
_entity.pdbx_description
1 polymer ?
#
loop_
_entity_poly.entity_id
_entity_poly.type
_entity_poly.pdbx_seq_one_letter_code
_entity_poly.pdbx_strand_id
1 'polypeptide(L)'
;VSGLDGEYTMKALKIILIIIVALVVVQLALTGVNILQKGDSYKGQTMEEIIGIAPGKATVKDIEKLDKAFLFQLFYAAPAPKYEEVKGEYSAKTLPVGVLATSADFYTHHFFGPGRWAGKAFFPFEKDKGWGYNIFSSKGKDGKDVLYRTRKMNTYVGKSLIDGKDSFHLDYSPYNSGTVHSMHDELRKINDNIFLGMGYMGLGGGSINPAPFLVIGPAVKWVGPDKK
;
A
#
# COMPACT_ATOMS: atom_id res chain seq x y z
N VAL A 1 45.20 -12.51 29.00
CA VAL A 1 43.93 -11.78 29.16
C VAL A 1 43.22 -11.59 27.81
N SER A 2 43.97 -11.43 26.67
CA SER A 2 43.37 -11.16 25.34
C SER A 2 42.59 -12.32 24.68
N GLY A 3 42.73 -13.54 25.15
CA GLY A 3 42.05 -14.72 24.54
C GLY A 3 40.59 -14.88 24.99
N LEU A 4 40.26 -14.49 26.21
CA LEU A 4 38.90 -14.61 26.76
C LEU A 4 37.95 -13.63 26.11
N ASP A 5 38.37 -12.40 25.81
CA ASP A 5 37.54 -11.37 25.16
C ASP A 5 37.15 -11.79 23.74
N GLY A 6 38.05 -12.47 22.99
CA GLY A 6 37.79 -12.98 21.67
C GLY A 6 36.73 -14.11 21.65
N GLU A 7 36.79 -15.01 22.63
CA GLU A 7 35.82 -16.12 22.74
C GLU A 7 34.41 -15.63 23.08
N TYR A 8 34.26 -14.69 24.01
CA TYR A 8 32.97 -14.07 24.34
C TYR A 8 32.40 -13.31 23.16
N THR A 9 33.20 -12.56 22.41
CA THR A 9 32.80 -11.84 21.20
C THR A 9 32.29 -12.80 20.13
N MET A 10 32.99 -13.90 19.88
CA MET A 10 32.57 -14.92 18.92
C MET A 10 31.27 -15.62 19.33
N LYS A 11 31.06 -15.91 20.63
CA LYS A 11 29.80 -16.48 21.14
C LYS A 11 28.65 -15.50 20.96
N ALA A 12 28.86 -14.22 21.29
CA ALA A 12 27.85 -13.17 21.09
C ALA A 12 27.46 -13.02 19.62
N LEU A 13 28.43 -12.99 18.71
CA LEU A 13 28.16 -12.93 17.26
C LEU A 13 27.37 -14.12 16.74
N LYS A 14 27.66 -15.36 17.21
CA LYS A 14 26.89 -16.56 16.85
C LYS A 14 25.45 -16.46 17.33
N ILE A 15 25.22 -16.00 18.57
CA ILE A 15 23.88 -15.83 19.13
C ILE A 15 23.10 -14.78 18.31
N ILE A 16 23.71 -13.63 17.99
CA ILE A 16 23.09 -12.60 17.16
C ILE A 16 22.71 -13.15 15.78
N LEU A 17 23.62 -13.89 15.15
CA LEU A 17 23.35 -14.53 13.85
C LEU A 17 22.17 -15.51 13.91
N ILE A 18 22.13 -16.36 14.96
CA ILE A 18 21.00 -17.30 15.17
C ILE A 18 19.69 -16.54 15.32
N ILE A 19 19.66 -15.46 16.11
CA ILE A 19 18.46 -14.62 16.29
C ILE A 19 18.02 -14.03 14.94
N ILE A 20 18.96 -13.47 14.17
CA ILE A 20 18.65 -12.91 12.84
C ILE A 20 18.06 -13.96 11.92
N VAL A 21 18.67 -15.16 11.85
CA VAL A 21 18.17 -16.27 11.03
C VAL A 21 16.76 -16.69 11.49
N ALA A 22 16.53 -16.81 12.80
CA ALA A 22 15.23 -17.16 13.34
C ALA A 22 14.17 -16.11 12.98
N LEU A 23 14.49 -14.81 13.08
CA LEU A 23 13.58 -13.72 12.68
C LEU A 23 13.25 -13.77 11.19
N VAL A 24 14.24 -14.04 10.33
CA VAL A 24 14.02 -14.20 8.86
C VAL A 24 13.09 -15.38 8.58
N VAL A 25 13.32 -16.52 9.24
CA VAL A 25 12.46 -17.72 9.06
C VAL A 25 11.02 -17.42 9.50
N VAL A 26 10.83 -16.78 10.64
CA VAL A 26 9.50 -16.37 11.13
C VAL A 26 8.84 -15.40 10.13
N GLN A 27 9.59 -14.40 9.62
CA GLN A 27 9.06 -13.46 8.65
C GLN A 27 8.63 -14.16 7.35
N LEU A 28 9.42 -15.10 6.84
CA LEU A 28 9.08 -15.89 5.65
C LEU A 28 7.82 -16.74 5.88
N ALA A 29 7.71 -17.38 7.04
CA ALA A 29 6.52 -18.15 7.40
C ALA A 29 5.27 -17.28 7.48
N LEU A 30 5.35 -16.12 8.15
CA LEU A 30 4.25 -15.16 8.23
C LEU A 30 3.87 -14.62 6.83
N THR A 31 4.85 -14.37 5.96
CA THR A 31 4.61 -13.96 4.59
C THR A 31 3.87 -15.05 3.82
N GLY A 32 4.28 -16.31 3.95
CA GLY A 32 3.58 -17.46 3.35
C GLY A 32 2.13 -17.57 3.80
N VAL A 33 1.88 -17.50 5.12
CA VAL A 33 0.52 -17.51 5.67
C VAL A 33 -0.28 -16.31 5.13
N ASN A 34 0.31 -15.12 5.11
CA ASN A 34 -0.35 -13.91 4.62
C ASN A 34 -0.74 -14.00 3.14
N ILE A 35 0.08 -14.68 2.32
CA ILE A 35 -0.24 -14.97 0.91
C ILE A 35 -1.45 -15.91 0.82
N LEU A 36 -1.47 -16.99 1.60
CA LEU A 36 -2.59 -17.94 1.63
C LEU A 36 -3.91 -17.27 2.04
N GLN A 37 -3.87 -16.29 2.92
CA GLN A 37 -5.04 -15.56 3.38
C GLN A 37 -5.70 -14.67 2.30
N LYS A 38 -5.07 -14.44 1.14
CA LYS A 38 -5.75 -13.76 0.03
C LYS A 38 -6.84 -14.61 -0.62
N GLY A 39 -6.86 -15.90 -0.31
CA GLY A 39 -7.84 -16.85 -0.86
C GLY A 39 -7.55 -17.24 -2.30
N ASP A 40 -8.59 -17.76 -2.96
CA ASP A 40 -8.55 -18.31 -4.30
C ASP A 40 -8.44 -17.22 -5.38
N SER A 41 -8.21 -17.67 -6.62
CA SER A 41 -8.40 -16.84 -7.82
C SER A 41 -9.81 -16.27 -7.90
N TYR A 42 -10.02 -15.33 -8.82
CA TYR A 42 -11.34 -14.67 -8.99
C TYR A 42 -12.47 -15.68 -9.24
N LYS A 43 -13.52 -15.57 -8.42
CA LYS A 43 -14.68 -16.48 -8.43
C LYS A 43 -15.80 -16.04 -9.37
N GLY A 44 -15.64 -14.95 -10.12
CA GLY A 44 -16.65 -14.43 -11.03
C GLY A 44 -17.76 -13.61 -10.38
N GLN A 45 -17.66 -13.33 -9.07
CA GLN A 45 -18.66 -12.56 -8.35
C GLN A 45 -18.63 -11.08 -8.77
N THR A 46 -19.80 -10.44 -8.81
CA THR A 46 -19.91 -8.99 -9.00
C THR A 46 -19.47 -8.23 -7.73
N MET A 47 -19.15 -6.94 -7.87
CA MET A 47 -18.86 -6.10 -6.70
C MET A 47 -20.05 -6.04 -5.73
N GLU A 48 -21.29 -6.03 -6.24
CA GLU A 48 -22.52 -6.02 -5.41
C GLU A 48 -22.66 -7.30 -4.59
N GLU A 49 -22.39 -8.46 -5.17
CA GLU A 49 -22.40 -9.74 -4.43
C GLU A 49 -21.32 -9.82 -3.35
N ILE A 50 -20.17 -9.18 -3.57
CA ILE A 50 -19.06 -9.17 -2.61
C ILE A 50 -19.32 -8.18 -1.47
N ILE A 51 -19.79 -6.97 -1.78
CA ILE A 51 -20.01 -5.90 -0.79
C ILE A 51 -21.34 -6.09 -0.06
N GLY A 52 -22.31 -6.73 -0.71
CA GLY A 52 -23.69 -6.87 -0.21
C GLY A 52 -24.61 -5.68 -0.49
N ILE A 53 -24.10 -4.68 -1.21
CA ILE A 53 -24.89 -3.51 -1.66
C ILE A 53 -24.38 -3.03 -3.02
N ALA A 54 -25.20 -2.28 -3.75
CA ALA A 54 -24.80 -1.67 -5.02
C ALA A 54 -23.55 -0.80 -4.86
N PRO A 55 -22.51 -0.95 -5.71
CA PRO A 55 -21.21 -0.26 -5.56
C PRO A 55 -21.32 1.26 -5.44
N GLY A 56 -22.24 1.89 -6.16
CA GLY A 56 -22.51 3.32 -6.09
C GLY A 56 -23.04 3.82 -4.72
N LYS A 57 -23.53 2.93 -3.88
CA LYS A 57 -24.00 3.22 -2.50
C LYS A 57 -23.00 2.79 -1.44
N ALA A 58 -21.95 2.05 -1.82
CA ALA A 58 -20.96 1.54 -0.89
C ALA A 58 -20.23 2.69 -0.18
N THR A 59 -20.03 2.54 1.11
CA THR A 59 -19.25 3.44 1.96
C THR A 59 -17.91 2.80 2.34
N VAL A 60 -17.00 3.62 2.87
CA VAL A 60 -15.74 3.12 3.44
C VAL A 60 -15.98 2.03 4.48
N LYS A 61 -17.02 2.19 5.34
CA LYS A 61 -17.35 1.20 6.37
C LYS A 61 -17.80 -0.15 5.80
N ASP A 62 -18.40 -0.18 4.62
CA ASP A 62 -18.83 -1.43 4.00
C ASP A 62 -17.63 -2.21 3.46
N ILE A 63 -16.62 -1.52 2.95
CA ILE A 63 -15.37 -2.14 2.50
C ILE A 63 -14.51 -2.60 3.70
N GLU A 64 -14.48 -1.84 4.79
CA GLU A 64 -13.73 -2.19 6.01
C GLU A 64 -14.22 -3.47 6.72
N LYS A 65 -15.44 -3.90 6.46
CA LYS A 65 -15.98 -5.16 7.00
C LYS A 65 -15.44 -6.41 6.29
N LEU A 66 -14.88 -6.23 5.09
CA LEU A 66 -14.38 -7.33 4.28
C LEU A 66 -13.05 -7.86 4.84
N ASP A 67 -12.92 -9.16 4.90
CA ASP A 67 -11.65 -9.80 5.19
C ASP A 67 -10.70 -9.73 3.98
N LYS A 68 -9.49 -10.23 4.14
CA LYS A 68 -8.46 -10.16 3.10
C LYS A 68 -8.91 -10.87 1.82
N ALA A 69 -9.53 -12.04 1.91
CA ALA A 69 -9.96 -12.81 0.75
C ALA A 69 -11.05 -12.08 -0.03
N PHE A 70 -12.04 -11.52 0.65
CA PHE A 70 -13.10 -10.72 0.02
C PHE A 70 -12.57 -9.42 -0.58
N LEU A 71 -11.58 -8.75 0.04
CA LEU A 71 -10.93 -7.58 -0.56
C LEU A 71 -10.21 -7.92 -1.86
N PHE A 72 -9.59 -9.11 -1.97
CA PHE A 72 -9.02 -9.58 -3.23
C PHE A 72 -10.08 -9.89 -4.27
N GLN A 73 -11.20 -10.56 -3.90
CA GLN A 73 -12.32 -10.77 -4.83
C GLN A 73 -12.88 -9.44 -5.33
N LEU A 74 -13.02 -8.45 -4.45
CA LEU A 74 -13.48 -7.11 -4.81
C LEU A 74 -12.50 -6.42 -5.77
N PHE A 75 -11.18 -6.52 -5.54
CA PHE A 75 -10.17 -6.01 -6.45
C PHE A 75 -10.25 -6.67 -7.83
N TYR A 76 -10.45 -7.99 -7.88
CA TYR A 76 -10.61 -8.73 -9.13
C TYR A 76 -11.89 -8.35 -9.89
N ALA A 77 -12.98 -8.02 -9.18
CA ALA A 77 -14.26 -7.63 -9.77
C ALA A 77 -14.28 -6.19 -10.26
N ALA A 78 -13.55 -5.29 -9.57
CA ALA A 78 -13.59 -3.85 -9.81
C ALA A 78 -12.83 -3.47 -11.10
N PRO A 79 -13.33 -2.51 -11.90
CA PRO A 79 -12.64 -2.00 -13.08
C PRO A 79 -11.49 -1.06 -12.70
N ALA A 80 -10.52 -0.89 -13.61
CA ALA A 80 -9.60 0.23 -13.55
C ALA A 80 -10.38 1.54 -13.67
N PRO A 81 -10.04 2.60 -12.92
CA PRO A 81 -10.58 3.93 -13.18
C PRO A 81 -10.09 4.43 -14.54
N LYS A 82 -10.87 5.24 -15.20
CA LYS A 82 -10.35 6.03 -16.32
C LYS A 82 -9.32 7.02 -15.78
N TYR A 83 -8.30 7.28 -16.56
CA TYR A 83 -7.18 8.10 -16.10
C TYR A 83 -7.60 9.51 -15.67
N GLU A 84 -8.50 10.12 -16.42
CA GLU A 84 -9.06 11.46 -16.17
C GLU A 84 -9.96 11.55 -14.94
N GLU A 85 -10.46 10.42 -14.43
CA GLU A 85 -11.29 10.36 -13.23
C GLU A 85 -10.48 10.50 -11.94
N VAL A 86 -9.14 10.31 -12.01
CA VAL A 86 -8.27 10.29 -10.84
C VAL A 86 -7.39 11.53 -10.84
N LYS A 87 -7.92 12.65 -10.29
CA LYS A 87 -7.23 13.95 -10.25
C LYS A 87 -7.47 14.68 -8.93
N GLY A 88 -6.39 15.23 -8.36
CA GLY A 88 -6.44 16.00 -7.10
C GLY A 88 -5.82 15.27 -5.92
N GLU A 89 -6.08 15.74 -4.72
CA GLU A 89 -5.66 15.12 -3.46
C GLU A 89 -6.84 14.35 -2.83
N TYR A 90 -6.57 13.14 -2.42
CA TYR A 90 -7.52 12.20 -1.80
C TYR A 90 -7.02 11.86 -0.41
N SER A 91 -7.92 11.66 0.54
CA SER A 91 -7.56 10.96 1.76
C SER A 91 -7.28 9.49 1.47
N ALA A 92 -6.56 8.83 2.36
CA ALA A 92 -6.29 7.41 2.22
C ALA A 92 -6.28 6.71 3.59
N LYS A 93 -6.58 5.41 3.57
CA LYS A 93 -6.67 4.59 4.77
C LYS A 93 -6.13 3.19 4.49
N THR A 94 -5.28 2.68 5.38
CA THR A 94 -4.89 1.27 5.38
C THR A 94 -6.09 0.38 5.71
N LEU A 95 -6.11 -0.81 5.11
CA LEU A 95 -7.05 -1.87 5.49
C LEU A 95 -6.21 -2.98 6.15
N PRO A 96 -6.08 -2.97 7.50
CA PRO A 96 -5.19 -3.87 8.22
C PRO A 96 -5.79 -5.28 8.31
N VAL A 97 -5.62 -6.08 7.26
CA VAL A 97 -6.10 -7.45 7.17
C VAL A 97 -4.95 -8.46 6.99
N GLY A 98 -5.15 -9.67 7.50
CA GLY A 98 -4.16 -10.75 7.46
C GLY A 98 -3.12 -10.68 8.57
N VAL A 99 -2.28 -11.71 8.66
CA VAL A 99 -1.31 -11.86 9.77
C VAL A 99 -0.20 -10.81 9.77
N LEU A 100 0.06 -10.15 8.65
CA LEU A 100 1.02 -9.03 8.54
C LEU A 100 0.37 -7.65 8.68
N ALA A 101 -0.92 -7.57 9.01
CA ALA A 101 -1.68 -6.33 9.12
C ALA A 101 -0.97 -5.28 10.00
N THR A 102 -0.61 -5.64 11.22
CA THR A 102 0.04 -4.74 12.17
C THR A 102 1.40 -4.24 11.66
N SER A 103 2.20 -5.13 11.07
CA SER A 103 3.52 -4.76 10.53
C SER A 103 3.41 -3.84 9.32
N ALA A 104 2.45 -4.10 8.42
CA ALA A 104 2.20 -3.26 7.25
C ALA A 104 1.68 -1.87 7.65
N ASP A 105 0.73 -1.81 8.58
CA ASP A 105 0.19 -0.56 9.12
C ASP A 105 1.28 0.25 9.82
N PHE A 106 2.09 -0.40 10.66
CA PHE A 106 3.21 0.22 11.35
C PHE A 106 4.25 0.81 10.38
N TYR A 107 4.65 0.04 9.34
CA TYR A 107 5.55 0.53 8.30
C TYR A 107 4.98 1.77 7.60
N THR A 108 3.72 1.70 7.20
CA THR A 108 3.03 2.76 6.46
C THR A 108 2.99 4.08 7.26
N HIS A 109 2.79 3.99 8.56
CA HIS A 109 2.63 5.18 9.40
C HIS A 109 3.91 5.68 10.11
N HIS A 110 5.03 4.92 10.04
CA HIS A 110 6.25 5.28 10.75
C HIS A 110 7.52 5.32 9.88
N PHE A 111 7.55 4.54 8.79
CA PHE A 111 8.75 4.42 7.95
C PHE A 111 8.56 4.85 6.50
N PHE A 112 7.33 4.85 6.01
CA PHE A 112 7.04 5.20 4.62
C PHE A 112 7.32 6.68 4.34
N GLY A 113 7.09 7.58 5.27
CA GLY A 113 7.28 9.02 5.11
C GLY A 113 7.38 9.81 6.41
N PRO A 114 7.36 11.14 6.33
CA PRO A 114 7.54 12.04 7.48
C PRO A 114 6.25 12.18 8.31
N GLY A 115 5.81 11.11 8.97
CA GLY A 115 4.62 11.07 9.81
C GLY A 115 3.58 10.05 9.35
N ARG A 116 2.37 10.16 9.87
CA ARG A 116 1.27 9.26 9.50
C ARG A 116 0.87 9.47 8.04
N TRP A 117 0.79 8.40 7.30
CA TRP A 117 0.23 8.43 5.97
C TRP A 117 -1.25 8.84 6.01
N ALA A 118 -1.62 9.85 5.23
CA ALA A 118 -2.92 10.49 5.26
C ALA A 118 -3.62 10.55 3.91
N GLY A 119 -2.87 10.38 2.81
CA GLY A 119 -3.47 10.50 1.49
C GLY A 119 -2.54 10.25 0.33
N LYS A 120 -3.12 10.36 -0.85
CA LYS A 120 -2.44 10.33 -2.14
C LYS A 120 -2.97 11.43 -3.04
N ALA A 121 -2.15 11.88 -3.95
CA ALA A 121 -2.54 12.86 -4.95
C ALA A 121 -2.12 12.43 -6.34
N PHE A 122 -2.92 12.81 -7.34
CA PHE A 122 -2.71 12.43 -8.72
C PHE A 122 -2.94 13.62 -9.65
N PHE A 123 -2.09 13.73 -10.67
CA PHE A 123 -2.20 14.75 -11.69
C PHE A 123 -1.92 14.16 -13.07
N PRO A 124 -2.94 13.96 -13.91
CA PRO A 124 -2.76 13.55 -15.30
C PRO A 124 -2.13 14.70 -16.10
N PHE A 125 -1.10 14.41 -16.90
CA PHE A 125 -0.50 15.38 -17.83
C PHE A 125 -0.54 14.92 -19.28
N GLU A 126 -0.80 13.63 -19.51
CA GLU A 126 -1.11 13.03 -20.81
C GLU A 126 -2.36 12.17 -20.68
N LYS A 127 -2.88 11.68 -21.80
CA LYS A 127 -4.09 10.86 -21.84
C LYS A 127 -4.06 9.66 -20.89
N ASP A 128 -2.91 8.97 -20.79
CA ASP A 128 -2.78 7.72 -20.03
C ASP A 128 -1.63 7.75 -19.01
N LYS A 129 -1.05 8.94 -18.75
CA LYS A 129 0.11 9.10 -17.89
C LYS A 129 0.03 10.33 -17.03
N GLY A 130 0.69 10.27 -15.90
CA GLY A 130 0.83 11.37 -14.99
C GLY A 130 1.79 11.07 -13.87
N TRP A 131 1.68 11.80 -12.82
CA TRP A 131 2.43 11.59 -11.61
C TRP A 131 1.60 11.96 -10.38
N GLY A 132 2.09 11.56 -9.26
CA GLY A 132 1.45 11.79 -7.99
C GLY A 132 2.45 11.87 -6.85
N TYR A 133 1.93 12.02 -5.66
CA TYR A 133 2.70 11.98 -4.41
C TYR A 133 1.83 11.43 -3.28
N ASN A 134 2.48 11.07 -2.18
CA ASN A 134 1.80 10.73 -0.94
C ASN A 134 1.73 11.94 -0.02
N ILE A 135 0.67 11.97 0.78
CA ILE A 135 0.42 12.99 1.79
C ILE A 135 0.61 12.34 3.16
N PHE A 136 1.40 12.99 4.00
CA PHE A 136 1.65 12.58 5.38
C PHE A 136 1.25 13.70 6.32
N SER A 137 0.79 13.35 7.52
CA SER A 137 0.48 14.29 8.59
C SER A 137 1.39 14.06 9.79
N SER A 138 1.93 15.15 10.33
CA SER A 138 2.72 15.14 11.57
C SER A 138 2.36 16.36 12.43
N LYS A 139 2.60 16.29 13.72
CA LYS A 139 2.40 17.44 14.61
C LYS A 139 3.55 18.43 14.44
N GLY A 140 3.22 19.67 14.14
CA GLY A 140 4.15 20.79 14.15
C GLY A 140 4.56 21.22 15.59
N LYS A 141 5.50 22.15 15.68
CA LYS A 141 5.97 22.68 16.99
C LYS A 141 4.86 23.36 17.79
N ASP A 142 3.85 23.87 17.14
CA ASP A 142 2.64 24.50 17.73
C ASP A 142 1.51 23.51 18.03
N GLY A 143 1.76 22.20 17.85
CA GLY A 143 0.78 21.12 18.06
C GLY A 143 -0.25 20.96 16.94
N LYS A 144 -0.25 21.82 15.92
CA LYS A 144 -1.15 21.69 14.77
C LYS A 144 -0.64 20.64 13.79
N ASP A 145 -1.56 20.10 12.99
CA ASP A 145 -1.19 19.17 11.93
C ASP A 145 -0.50 19.90 10.77
N VAL A 146 0.66 19.39 10.39
CA VAL A 146 1.41 19.81 9.19
C VAL A 146 1.34 18.69 8.17
N LEU A 147 0.95 19.04 6.94
CA LEU A 147 0.91 18.09 5.84
C LEU A 147 2.21 18.15 5.03
N TYR A 148 2.77 16.98 4.77
CA TYR A 148 3.95 16.78 3.92
C TYR A 148 3.55 16.06 2.64
N ARG A 149 3.93 16.61 1.48
CA ARG A 149 3.63 16.09 0.14
C ARG A 149 4.91 15.57 -0.49
N THR A 150 5.16 14.29 -0.34
CA THR A 150 6.42 13.67 -0.78
C THR A 150 6.20 12.26 -1.34
N ARG A 151 7.26 11.51 -1.58
CA ARG A 151 7.20 10.17 -2.19
C ARG A 151 6.51 10.23 -3.56
N LYS A 152 7.07 11.04 -4.46
CA LYS A 152 6.61 11.17 -5.85
C LYS A 152 6.58 9.80 -6.54
N MET A 153 5.62 9.61 -7.42
CA MET A 153 5.44 8.39 -8.20
C MET A 153 4.94 8.73 -9.61
N ASN A 154 5.28 7.91 -10.59
CA ASN A 154 4.60 7.92 -11.88
C ASN A 154 3.26 7.21 -11.76
N THR A 155 2.30 7.63 -12.57
CA THR A 155 0.98 6.99 -12.65
C THR A 155 0.62 6.70 -14.11
N TYR A 156 0.01 5.55 -14.35
CA TYR A 156 -0.42 5.11 -15.68
C TYR A 156 -1.49 4.02 -15.57
N VAL A 157 -2.24 3.80 -16.67
CA VAL A 157 -3.13 2.63 -16.79
C VAL A 157 -2.40 1.53 -17.55
N GLY A 158 -2.44 0.31 -17.03
CA GLY A 158 -1.73 -0.83 -17.61
C GLY A 158 -2.23 -2.16 -17.06
N LYS A 159 -1.59 -3.26 -17.48
CA LYS A 159 -1.92 -4.60 -17.00
C LYS A 159 -1.43 -4.82 -15.58
N SER A 160 -2.33 -5.20 -14.70
CA SER A 160 -2.07 -5.54 -13.30
C SER A 160 -1.06 -6.69 -13.18
N LEU A 161 -0.10 -6.54 -12.27
CA LEU A 161 0.83 -7.61 -11.89
C LEU A 161 0.19 -8.63 -10.93
N ILE A 162 -1.05 -8.36 -10.48
CA ILE A 162 -1.79 -9.21 -9.55
C ILE A 162 -2.70 -10.18 -10.30
N ASP A 163 -3.42 -9.71 -11.34
CA ASP A 163 -4.44 -10.49 -12.04
C ASP A 163 -4.45 -10.33 -13.57
N GLY A 164 -3.57 -9.50 -14.14
CA GLY A 164 -3.47 -9.27 -15.59
C GLY A 164 -4.56 -8.41 -16.21
N LYS A 165 -5.57 -7.95 -15.45
CA LYS A 165 -6.59 -7.02 -15.92
C LYS A 165 -6.05 -5.58 -15.90
N ASP A 166 -6.73 -4.64 -16.54
CA ASP A 166 -6.35 -3.24 -16.49
C ASP A 166 -6.43 -2.69 -15.06
N SER A 167 -5.44 -1.92 -14.64
CA SER A 167 -5.32 -1.29 -13.33
C SER A 167 -4.69 0.09 -13.46
N PHE A 168 -4.94 0.97 -12.50
CA PHE A 168 -4.26 2.25 -12.39
C PHE A 168 -3.04 2.05 -11.48
N HIS A 169 -1.85 2.19 -12.08
CA HIS A 169 -0.57 1.93 -11.45
C HIS A 169 0.05 3.17 -10.82
N LEU A 170 0.73 2.96 -9.69
CA LEU A 170 1.56 3.94 -9.00
C LEU A 170 2.97 3.37 -8.85
N ASP A 171 3.90 3.85 -9.66
CA ASP A 171 5.30 3.40 -9.69
C ASP A 171 6.19 4.40 -8.96
N TYR A 172 6.77 3.97 -7.85
CA TYR A 172 7.64 4.78 -6.99
C TYR A 172 9.11 4.77 -7.43
N SER A 173 9.51 3.82 -8.28
CA SER A 173 10.90 3.56 -8.62
C SER A 173 11.64 4.76 -9.22
N PRO A 174 11.03 5.63 -10.06
CA PRO A 174 11.76 6.70 -10.72
C PRO A 174 12.23 7.84 -9.78
N TYR A 175 11.61 7.96 -8.58
CA TYR A 175 11.82 9.13 -7.72
C TYR A 175 12.27 8.80 -6.30
N ASN A 176 12.37 7.53 -5.94
CA ASN A 176 12.66 7.11 -4.58
C ASN A 176 13.81 6.10 -4.53
N SER A 177 14.40 5.94 -3.35
CA SER A 177 15.47 4.98 -3.06
C SER A 177 15.09 4.06 -1.91
N GLY A 178 15.95 3.08 -1.62
CA GLY A 178 15.75 2.13 -0.53
C GLY A 178 14.50 1.27 -0.73
N THR A 179 13.79 0.97 0.33
CA THR A 179 12.57 0.14 0.28
C THR A 179 11.47 0.75 -0.57
N VAL A 180 11.35 2.10 -0.55
CA VAL A 180 10.33 2.83 -1.32
C VAL A 180 10.56 2.73 -2.83
N HIS A 181 11.80 2.57 -3.30
CA HIS A 181 12.09 2.32 -4.71
C HIS A 181 11.39 1.06 -5.24
N SER A 182 11.27 0.02 -4.41
CA SER A 182 10.63 -1.25 -4.79
C SER A 182 9.10 -1.26 -4.57
N MET A 183 8.52 -0.16 -4.10
CA MET A 183 7.07 -0.07 -3.90
C MET A 183 6.34 0.14 -5.21
N HIS A 184 5.18 -0.46 -5.29
CA HIS A 184 4.23 -0.29 -6.36
C HIS A 184 2.82 -0.46 -5.82
N ASP A 185 1.89 0.37 -6.28
CA ASP A 185 0.49 0.22 -5.94
C ASP A 185 -0.34 0.10 -7.21
N GLU A 186 -1.48 -0.56 -7.09
CA GLU A 186 -2.50 -0.64 -8.12
C GLU A 186 -3.85 -0.24 -7.57
N LEU A 187 -4.64 0.54 -8.31
CA LEU A 187 -5.98 0.98 -7.91
C LEU A 187 -7.06 0.43 -8.84
N ARG A 188 -8.18 0.07 -8.24
CA ARG A 188 -9.44 -0.26 -8.90
C ARG A 188 -10.58 0.60 -8.36
N LYS A 189 -11.51 0.96 -9.22
CA LYS A 189 -12.63 1.86 -8.89
C LYS A 189 -13.79 1.08 -8.30
N ILE A 190 -14.20 1.43 -7.08
CA ILE A 190 -15.43 0.91 -6.48
C ILE A 190 -16.61 1.82 -6.84
N ASN A 191 -16.43 3.14 -6.65
CA ASN A 191 -17.36 4.18 -7.08
C ASN A 191 -16.61 5.51 -7.27
N ASP A 192 -17.32 6.62 -7.48
CA ASP A 192 -16.70 7.90 -7.77
C ASP A 192 -15.86 8.48 -6.62
N ASN A 193 -16.07 7.98 -5.40
CA ASN A 193 -15.37 8.44 -4.20
C ASN A 193 -14.49 7.37 -3.54
N ILE A 194 -14.49 6.13 -3.99
CA ILE A 194 -13.75 5.05 -3.35
C ILE A 194 -12.98 4.24 -4.38
N PHE A 195 -11.68 4.17 -4.19
CA PHE A 195 -10.78 3.29 -4.95
C PHE A 195 -10.13 2.30 -3.99
N LEU A 196 -10.18 1.02 -4.33
CA LEU A 196 -9.47 -0.02 -3.62
C LEU A 196 -8.05 -0.12 -4.19
N GLY A 197 -7.06 0.06 -3.33
CA GLY A 197 -5.65 -0.06 -3.65
C GLY A 197 -5.05 -1.35 -3.14
N MET A 198 -4.08 -1.86 -3.88
CA MET A 198 -3.22 -2.99 -3.52
C MET A 198 -1.77 -2.53 -3.60
N GLY A 199 -1.14 -2.30 -2.44
CA GLY A 199 0.25 -1.85 -2.32
C GLY A 199 1.18 -3.02 -2.03
N TYR A 200 2.33 -3.06 -2.69
CA TYR A 200 3.33 -4.10 -2.49
C TYR A 200 4.76 -3.57 -2.66
N MET A 201 5.71 -4.29 -2.08
CA MET A 201 7.14 -3.99 -2.15
C MET A 201 7.95 -5.28 -2.25
N GLY A 202 9.16 -5.22 -2.80
CA GLY A 202 10.00 -6.39 -3.03
C GLY A 202 10.23 -7.23 -1.77
N LEU A 203 10.58 -6.60 -0.64
CA LEU A 203 10.82 -7.27 0.65
C LEU A 203 9.55 -7.90 1.26
N GLY A 204 8.36 -7.49 0.83
CA GLY A 204 7.08 -8.00 1.33
C GLY A 204 6.49 -9.15 0.52
N GLY A 205 7.19 -9.64 -0.51
CA GLY A 205 6.68 -10.68 -1.42
C GLY A 205 6.17 -10.13 -2.76
N GLY A 206 6.32 -8.82 -3.02
CA GLY A 206 5.89 -8.21 -4.28
C GLY A 206 4.39 -8.37 -4.55
N SER A 207 4.02 -8.44 -5.82
CA SER A 207 2.62 -8.53 -6.28
C SER A 207 1.87 -9.80 -5.85
N ILE A 208 2.58 -10.82 -5.33
CA ILE A 208 1.92 -12.01 -4.78
C ILE A 208 1.39 -11.81 -3.36
N ASN A 209 1.84 -10.76 -2.65
CA ASN A 209 1.46 -10.45 -1.28
C ASN A 209 1.14 -8.96 -1.06
N PRO A 210 0.23 -8.36 -1.82
CA PRO A 210 -0.10 -6.96 -1.63
C PRO A 210 -0.92 -6.73 -0.37
N ALA A 211 -0.79 -5.52 0.18
CA ALA A 211 -1.56 -5.00 1.30
C ALA A 211 -2.67 -4.07 0.79
N PRO A 212 -3.94 -4.30 1.13
CA PRO A 212 -5.03 -3.48 0.68
C PRO A 212 -5.10 -2.14 1.43
N PHE A 213 -5.54 -1.12 0.72
CA PHE A 213 -5.81 0.21 1.25
C PHE A 213 -6.93 0.90 0.47
N LEU A 214 -7.47 1.99 0.98
CA LEU A 214 -8.44 2.82 0.28
C LEU A 214 -7.84 4.18 -0.07
N VAL A 215 -8.22 4.68 -1.24
CA VAL A 215 -8.13 6.08 -1.64
C VAL A 215 -9.54 6.63 -1.66
N ILE A 216 -9.78 7.73 -0.93
CA ILE A 216 -11.12 8.18 -0.56
C ILE A 216 -11.30 9.63 -0.98
N GLY A 217 -12.30 9.86 -1.83
CA GLY A 217 -12.76 11.15 -2.27
C GLY A 217 -13.85 11.77 -1.38
N PRO A 218 -14.45 12.87 -1.83
CA PRO A 218 -14.14 13.54 -3.09
C PRO A 218 -12.73 14.15 -3.07
N ALA A 219 -12.08 14.20 -4.24
CA ALA A 219 -10.77 14.82 -4.33
C ALA A 219 -10.85 16.32 -4.07
N VAL A 220 -9.84 16.84 -3.36
CA VAL A 220 -9.62 18.28 -3.25
C VAL A 220 -8.58 18.75 -4.28
N LYS A 221 -8.44 20.07 -4.42
CA LYS A 221 -7.54 20.67 -5.39
C LYS A 221 -6.09 20.17 -5.21
N TRP A 222 -5.46 19.80 -6.32
CA TRP A 222 -4.03 19.52 -6.38
C TRP A 222 -3.19 20.71 -5.87
N VAL A 223 -2.25 20.44 -4.98
CA VAL A 223 -1.32 21.44 -4.43
C VAL A 223 0.07 21.32 -5.06
N GLY A 224 0.54 20.11 -5.26
CA GLY A 224 1.89 19.79 -5.71
C GLY A 224 2.77 19.26 -4.56
N PRO A 225 3.86 18.55 -4.90
CA PRO A 225 4.79 18.06 -3.89
C PRO A 225 5.56 19.23 -3.26
N ASP A 226 5.95 19.05 -2.01
CA ASP A 226 6.78 20.02 -1.30
C ASP A 226 8.13 20.19 -2.04
N LYS A 227 8.61 21.42 -2.10
CA LYS A 227 9.95 21.71 -2.60
C LYS A 227 10.97 21.12 -1.62
N LYS A 228 11.94 20.41 -2.16
CA LYS A 228 13.11 19.94 -1.40
C LYS A 228 14.02 21.09 -1.02
#